data_6df6731232b284d4392eacddafc22043
#
_entry.id   6df6731232b284d4392eacddafc22043
#
_cell.length_a   1.000
_cell.length_b   1.000
_cell.length_c   1.000
_cell.angle_alpha   90.00
_cell.angle_beta   90.00
_cell.angle_gamma   90.00
#
_symmetry.space_group_name_H-M   'P 1'
#
loop_
_entity.id
_entity.type
_entity.pdbx_description
1 polymer ?
#
loop_
_entity_poly.entity_id
_entity_poly.type
_entity_poly.pdbx_seq_one_letter_code
_entity_poly.pdbx_strand_id
1 'polypeptide(L)'
;LSQRARQVFAELRQRNPDIELVFSTNSLASTDADTVYAHTHRHKDRYIDRLGFRMYEFKPFPVDAPDFFPRWPQLMEEKKQGISSNSAVSGDNSTIPMPAPRVGLHSKSFVVDGRVAMIGSHNFDPRSEGFNTENGLIVWDETFARTVEQLIRRDIEPQNSWVVAMRPDRAEQATAIETPPGNNTEFLPWFYGSTSVYELAPGKQPVSPGSADFYRNYYSVGSFPEVIRTRRQINVLFL
;
A
#
# COMPACT_ATOMS: atom_id res chain seq x y z
N LEU A 1 1.95 8.67 8.96
CA LEU A 1 1.21 9.89 9.35
C LEU A 1 1.96 10.67 10.44
N SER A 2 1.96 12.00 10.34
CA SER A 2 2.41 12.89 11.40
C SER A 2 1.55 12.78 12.68
N GLN A 3 2.01 13.34 13.78
CA GLN A 3 1.22 13.38 15.02
C GLN A 3 -0.08 14.16 14.82
N ARG A 4 -0.01 15.33 14.15
CA ARG A 4 -1.16 16.19 13.89
C ARG A 4 -2.18 15.50 12.99
N ALA A 5 -1.73 14.86 11.90
CA ALA A 5 -2.63 14.11 11.02
C ALA A 5 -3.36 12.99 11.79
N ARG A 6 -2.64 12.24 12.64
CA ARG A 6 -3.27 11.20 13.48
C ARG A 6 -4.33 11.76 14.44
N GLN A 7 -4.07 12.93 15.03
CA GLN A 7 -5.06 13.59 15.90
C GLN A 7 -6.32 13.96 15.12
N VAL A 8 -6.17 14.60 13.94
CA VAL A 8 -7.30 14.97 13.09
C VAL A 8 -8.13 13.74 12.71
N PHE A 9 -7.50 12.65 12.27
CA PHE A 9 -8.22 11.43 11.92
C PHE A 9 -8.91 10.76 13.13
N ALA A 10 -8.27 10.80 14.30
CA ALA A 10 -8.90 10.31 15.53
C ALA A 10 -10.13 11.14 15.92
N GLU A 11 -10.06 12.48 15.81
CA GLU A 11 -11.21 13.36 16.05
C GLU A 11 -12.33 13.13 15.03
N LEU A 12 -12.00 12.96 13.74
CA LEU A 12 -12.97 12.62 12.71
C LEU A 12 -13.71 11.32 13.02
N ARG A 13 -12.97 10.28 13.40
CA ARG A 13 -13.54 8.97 13.80
C ARG A 13 -14.43 9.12 15.04
N GLN A 14 -14.02 9.91 16.02
CA GLN A 14 -14.82 10.14 17.22
C GLN A 14 -16.14 10.88 16.93
N ARG A 15 -16.09 11.86 16.02
CA ARG A 15 -17.28 12.64 15.61
C ARG A 15 -18.21 11.87 14.68
N ASN A 16 -17.65 11.02 13.86
CA ASN A 16 -18.39 10.16 12.93
C ASN A 16 -17.81 8.74 12.98
N PRO A 17 -18.35 7.84 13.83
CA PRO A 17 -17.88 6.46 13.94
C PRO A 17 -18.00 5.65 12.64
N ASP A 18 -18.92 6.03 11.76
CA ASP A 18 -19.17 5.33 10.49
C ASP A 18 -18.34 5.90 9.31
N ILE A 19 -17.45 6.88 9.57
CA ILE A 19 -16.62 7.47 8.52
C ILE A 19 -15.76 6.37 7.84
N GLU A 20 -15.79 6.34 6.52
CA GLU A 20 -14.91 5.48 5.74
C GLU A 20 -13.58 6.20 5.50
N LEU A 21 -12.50 5.63 5.98
CA LEU A 21 -11.14 6.13 5.77
C LEU A 21 -10.37 5.12 4.94
N VAL A 22 -10.02 5.49 3.71
CA VAL A 22 -9.26 4.65 2.77
C VAL A 22 -7.86 5.24 2.60
N PHE A 23 -6.85 4.40 2.65
CA PHE A 23 -5.45 4.79 2.53
C PHE A 23 -4.69 3.88 1.56
N SER A 24 -4.25 4.45 0.45
CA SER A 24 -3.37 3.79 -0.52
C SER A 24 -1.95 4.28 -0.34
N THR A 25 -0.98 3.36 -0.33
CA THR A 25 0.44 3.67 -0.18
C THR A 25 1.29 2.63 -0.91
N ASN A 26 2.58 2.90 -1.02
CA ASN A 26 3.51 1.91 -1.55
C ASN A 26 3.67 0.71 -0.59
N SER A 27 3.83 -0.47 -1.16
CA SER A 27 4.42 -1.61 -0.46
C SER A 27 5.93 -1.42 -0.31
N LEU A 28 6.59 -2.26 0.50
CA LEU A 28 8.06 -2.26 0.55
C LEU A 28 8.68 -2.64 -0.81
N ALA A 29 7.97 -3.42 -1.62
CA ALA A 29 8.42 -3.81 -2.94
C ALA A 29 8.27 -2.69 -3.99
N SER A 30 7.37 -1.73 -3.81
CA SER A 30 7.10 -0.64 -4.76
C SER A 30 7.70 0.71 -4.33
N THR A 31 8.13 0.86 -3.07
CA THR A 31 8.69 2.14 -2.58
C THR A 31 10.14 2.36 -3.01
N ASP A 32 10.51 3.62 -3.16
CA ASP A 32 11.88 4.12 -3.28
C ASP A 32 12.44 4.65 -1.94
N ALA A 33 11.61 4.67 -0.88
CA ALA A 33 11.92 5.24 0.43
C ALA A 33 11.71 4.22 1.56
N ASP A 34 12.61 3.26 1.68
CA ASP A 34 12.51 2.14 2.63
C ASP A 34 12.37 2.56 4.08
N THR A 35 13.09 3.60 4.51
CA THR A 35 13.03 4.11 5.88
C THR A 35 11.66 4.71 6.19
N VAL A 36 11.03 5.38 5.22
CA VAL A 36 9.67 5.92 5.35
C VAL A 36 8.66 4.77 5.45
N TYR A 37 8.83 3.74 4.61
CA TYR A 37 8.01 2.54 4.70
C TYR A 37 8.14 1.85 6.05
N ALA A 38 9.36 1.65 6.56
CA ALA A 38 9.60 1.03 7.86
C ALA A 38 8.90 1.79 8.99
N HIS A 39 8.93 3.12 8.95
CA HIS A 39 8.21 3.95 9.92
C HIS A 39 6.69 3.75 9.83
N THR A 40 6.14 3.73 8.63
CA THR A 40 4.70 3.47 8.40
C THR A 40 4.31 2.07 8.87
N HIS A 41 5.11 1.06 8.53
CA HIS A 41 4.87 -0.34 8.89
C HIS A 41 4.71 -0.54 10.40
N ARG A 42 5.57 0.11 11.22
CA ARG A 42 5.51 0.03 12.70
C ARG A 42 4.20 0.57 13.31
N HIS A 43 3.40 1.29 12.52
CA HIS A 43 2.18 1.95 13.00
C HIS A 43 0.92 1.46 12.30
N LYS A 44 1.02 0.49 11.37
CA LYS A 44 -0.12 -0.02 10.59
C LYS A 44 -1.26 -0.52 11.48
N ASP A 45 -0.92 -1.28 12.53
CA ASP A 45 -1.87 -1.78 13.51
C ASP A 45 -2.72 -0.65 14.13
N ARG A 46 -2.06 0.44 14.52
CA ARG A 46 -2.74 1.60 15.10
C ARG A 46 -3.63 2.32 14.09
N TYR A 47 -3.18 2.39 12.83
CA TYR A 47 -3.97 3.02 11.76
C TYR A 47 -5.23 2.20 11.46
N ILE A 48 -5.14 0.88 11.46
CA ILE A 48 -6.27 -0.01 11.21
C ILE A 48 -7.17 -0.09 12.44
N ASP A 49 -6.64 -0.43 13.60
CA ASP A 49 -7.41 -0.71 14.81
C ASP A 49 -7.99 0.55 15.45
N ARG A 50 -7.17 1.62 15.62
CA ARG A 50 -7.60 2.82 16.34
C ARG A 50 -8.22 3.89 15.46
N LEU A 51 -7.71 4.06 14.23
CA LEU A 51 -8.22 5.06 13.30
C LEU A 51 -9.22 4.49 12.31
N GLY A 52 -9.32 3.16 12.19
CA GLY A 52 -10.25 2.47 11.31
C GLY A 52 -9.94 2.65 9.83
N PHE A 53 -8.67 2.82 9.48
CA PHE A 53 -8.26 2.89 8.08
C PHE A 53 -8.40 1.54 7.40
N ARG A 54 -8.95 1.56 6.18
CA ARG A 54 -8.77 0.49 5.20
C ARG A 54 -7.50 0.79 4.43
N MET A 55 -6.46 0.00 4.65
CA MET A 55 -5.14 0.24 4.08
C MET A 55 -4.85 -0.70 2.92
N TYR A 56 -4.28 -0.12 1.86
CA TYR A 56 -3.88 -0.85 0.66
C TYR A 56 -2.43 -0.53 0.33
N GLU A 57 -1.69 -1.56 -0.06
CA GLU A 57 -0.31 -1.44 -0.50
C GLU A 57 -0.18 -1.75 -1.98
N PHE A 58 0.26 -0.75 -2.74
CA PHE A 58 0.43 -0.84 -4.18
C PHE A 58 1.47 -1.89 -4.55
N LYS A 59 1.13 -2.74 -5.53
CA LYS A 59 2.01 -3.78 -6.03
C LYS A 59 3.13 -3.19 -6.89
N PRO A 60 4.34 -3.77 -6.87
CA PRO A 60 5.42 -3.32 -7.75
C PRO A 60 5.15 -3.63 -9.23
N PHE A 61 4.24 -4.56 -9.51
CA PHE A 61 3.83 -5.00 -10.86
C PHE A 61 2.30 -5.04 -10.96
N PRO A 62 1.63 -3.87 -10.93
CA PRO A 62 0.18 -3.82 -11.05
C PRO A 62 -0.25 -4.26 -12.45
N VAL A 63 -1.37 -4.97 -12.53
CA VAL A 63 -1.88 -5.47 -13.82
C VAL A 63 -2.22 -4.33 -14.77
N ASP A 64 -2.74 -3.23 -14.23
CA ASP A 64 -3.13 -2.05 -15.00
C ASP A 64 -1.96 -1.09 -15.31
N ALA A 65 -0.70 -1.50 -15.07
CA ALA A 65 0.47 -0.68 -15.39
C ALA A 65 0.47 -0.13 -16.84
N PRO A 66 0.06 -0.90 -17.86
CA PRO A 66 -0.03 -0.37 -19.24
C PRO A 66 -0.95 0.84 -19.37
N ASP A 67 -2.01 0.90 -18.57
CA ASP A 67 -2.98 2.00 -18.61
C ASP A 67 -2.58 3.20 -17.76
N PHE A 68 -1.80 2.96 -16.70
CA PHE A 68 -1.28 4.03 -15.84
C PHE A 68 -0.12 4.78 -16.49
N PHE A 69 0.68 4.09 -17.31
CA PHE A 69 1.93 4.62 -17.86
C PHE A 69 1.91 4.62 -19.39
N PRO A 70 1.72 5.78 -20.04
CA PRO A 70 1.71 5.88 -21.51
C PRO A 70 3.02 5.35 -22.16
N ARG A 71 4.14 5.39 -21.42
CA ARG A 71 5.44 4.88 -21.87
C ARG A 71 5.66 3.39 -21.55
N TRP A 72 4.63 2.66 -21.10
CA TRP A 72 4.80 1.26 -20.72
C TRP A 72 5.42 0.37 -21.80
N PRO A 73 5.00 0.45 -23.07
CA PRO A 73 5.62 -0.33 -24.14
C PRO A 73 7.12 -0.07 -24.28
N GLN A 74 7.55 1.19 -24.18
CA GLN A 74 8.95 1.58 -24.24
C GLN A 74 9.73 1.06 -23.04
N LEU A 75 9.17 1.17 -21.83
CA LEU A 75 9.78 0.66 -20.60
C LEU A 75 9.99 -0.86 -20.64
N MET A 76 9.03 -1.59 -21.21
CA MET A 76 9.14 -3.03 -21.40
C MET A 76 10.24 -3.39 -22.40
N GLU A 77 10.39 -2.62 -23.46
CA GLU A 77 11.44 -2.85 -24.46
C GLU A 77 12.84 -2.50 -23.91
N GLU A 78 12.98 -1.35 -23.25
CA GLU A 78 14.21 -0.94 -22.56
C GLU A 78 14.67 -2.02 -21.56
N LYS A 79 13.72 -2.62 -20.85
CA LYS A 79 14.02 -3.71 -19.93
C LYS A 79 14.51 -4.97 -20.63
N LYS A 80 13.88 -5.38 -21.74
CA LYS A 80 14.33 -6.55 -22.54
C LYS A 80 15.74 -6.38 -23.04
N GLN A 81 16.11 -5.14 -23.39
CA GLN A 81 17.45 -4.79 -23.88
C GLN A 81 18.48 -4.62 -22.76
N GLY A 82 18.10 -4.79 -21.48
CA GLY A 82 18.99 -4.55 -20.34
C GLY A 82 19.35 -3.09 -20.09
N ILE A 83 18.66 -2.14 -20.73
CA ILE A 83 18.92 -0.69 -20.66
C ILE A 83 18.25 -0.07 -19.44
N SER A 84 17.42 -0.78 -18.72
CA SER A 84 16.62 -0.21 -17.63
C SER A 84 17.49 0.39 -16.54
N SER A 85 17.51 1.72 -16.51
CA SER A 85 18.22 2.56 -15.56
C SER A 85 17.68 2.53 -14.11
N ASN A 86 16.65 1.78 -13.86
CA ASN A 86 16.07 1.65 -12.50
C ASN A 86 16.92 0.82 -11.53
N SER A 87 18.08 0.33 -11.99
CA SER A 87 19.11 -0.23 -11.10
C SER A 87 19.78 0.83 -10.21
N ALA A 88 19.57 2.11 -10.48
CA ALA A 88 20.29 3.20 -9.79
C ALA A 88 19.71 3.61 -8.43
N VAL A 89 18.49 3.18 -8.08
CA VAL A 89 17.83 3.63 -6.85
C VAL A 89 18.07 2.69 -5.66
N SER A 90 18.44 1.47 -5.91
CA SER A 90 18.93 0.58 -4.86
C SER A 90 20.22 -0.05 -5.36
N GLY A 91 21.30 0.08 -4.63
CA GLY A 91 22.57 -0.61 -4.88
C GLY A 91 22.43 -2.14 -4.83
N ASP A 92 21.38 -2.65 -5.46
CA ASP A 92 21.01 -4.05 -5.49
C ASP A 92 21.54 -4.69 -6.77
N ASN A 93 22.62 -5.43 -6.62
CA ASN A 93 23.15 -6.38 -7.59
C ASN A 93 22.28 -7.64 -7.66
N SER A 94 20.96 -7.57 -7.49
CA SER A 94 20.11 -8.74 -7.59
C SER A 94 20.07 -9.22 -9.05
N THR A 95 20.58 -10.38 -9.28
CA THR A 95 20.53 -11.12 -10.55
C THR A 95 19.18 -11.79 -10.81
N ILE A 96 18.15 -11.45 -10.01
CA ILE A 96 16.81 -12.03 -10.14
C ILE A 96 16.09 -11.37 -11.32
N PRO A 97 15.70 -12.15 -12.35
CA PRO A 97 14.94 -11.61 -13.46
C PRO A 97 13.58 -11.07 -12.99
N MET A 98 13.35 -9.78 -13.21
CA MET A 98 12.08 -9.15 -12.87
C MET A 98 11.08 -9.29 -14.02
N PRO A 99 9.80 -9.58 -13.76
CA PRO A 99 8.80 -9.79 -14.82
C PRO A 99 8.53 -8.52 -15.64
N ALA A 100 8.60 -7.36 -14.99
CA ALA A 100 8.31 -6.06 -15.58
C ALA A 100 9.11 -4.95 -14.90
N PRO A 101 9.14 -3.70 -15.43
CA PRO A 101 9.63 -2.55 -14.68
C PRO A 101 8.84 -2.39 -13.39
N ARG A 102 9.55 -2.15 -12.27
CA ARG A 102 8.89 -1.84 -11.00
C ARG A 102 8.29 -0.46 -11.06
N VAL A 103 7.09 -0.32 -10.54
CA VAL A 103 6.38 0.95 -10.42
C VAL A 103 6.01 1.23 -8.98
N GLY A 104 5.85 2.49 -8.64
CA GLY A 104 5.43 2.93 -7.32
C GLY A 104 4.54 4.16 -7.41
N LEU A 105 3.75 4.39 -6.36
CA LEU A 105 2.94 5.57 -6.21
C LEU A 105 3.80 6.75 -5.74
N HIS A 106 3.71 7.88 -6.45
CA HIS A 106 4.29 9.14 -5.99
C HIS A 106 3.23 10.24 -5.89
N SER A 107 1.97 9.90 -6.06
CA SER A 107 0.82 10.79 -5.90
C SER A 107 0.63 11.18 -4.43
N LYS A 108 0.34 12.47 -4.18
CA LYS A 108 -0.08 13.00 -2.90
C LYS A 108 -1.40 13.70 -3.13
N SER A 109 -2.45 12.92 -2.99
CA SER A 109 -3.82 13.37 -3.21
C SER A 109 -4.74 12.81 -2.14
N PHE A 110 -5.81 13.54 -1.84
CA PHE A 110 -6.93 13.00 -1.07
C PHE A 110 -8.25 13.57 -1.59
N VAL A 111 -9.32 12.87 -1.30
CA VAL A 111 -10.67 13.27 -1.63
C VAL A 111 -11.54 13.18 -0.39
N VAL A 112 -12.42 14.15 -0.21
CA VAL A 112 -13.43 14.17 0.86
C VAL A 112 -14.80 14.10 0.20
N ASP A 113 -15.53 13.03 0.50
CA ASP A 113 -16.93 12.78 0.12
C ASP A 113 -17.24 12.96 -1.39
N GLY A 114 -16.23 12.76 -2.26
CA GLY A 114 -16.37 12.98 -3.71
C GLY A 114 -16.65 14.44 -4.11
N ARG A 115 -16.42 15.40 -3.21
CA ARG A 115 -16.78 16.83 -3.37
C ARG A 115 -15.59 17.76 -3.38
N VAL A 116 -14.57 17.41 -2.61
CA VAL A 116 -13.34 18.21 -2.49
C VAL A 116 -12.16 17.28 -2.73
N ALA A 117 -11.24 17.70 -3.57
CA ALA A 117 -9.99 17.01 -3.77
C ALA A 117 -8.81 17.93 -3.47
N MET A 118 -7.73 17.35 -2.95
CA MET A 118 -6.42 17.98 -2.87
C MET A 118 -5.42 17.16 -3.68
N ILE A 119 -4.59 17.88 -4.42
CA ILE A 119 -3.39 17.34 -5.09
C ILE A 119 -2.20 18.23 -4.76
N GLY A 120 -1.04 17.63 -4.51
CA GLY A 120 0.13 18.42 -4.14
C GLY A 120 1.36 17.59 -3.85
N SER A 121 2.27 18.16 -3.08
CA SER A 121 3.54 17.53 -2.69
C SER A 121 3.54 16.96 -1.25
N HIS A 122 2.56 17.32 -0.43
CA HIS A 122 2.49 16.99 1.01
C HIS A 122 2.12 15.52 1.28
N ASN A 123 2.98 14.78 1.98
CA ASN A 123 2.82 13.35 2.27
C ASN A 123 2.07 13.02 3.58
N PHE A 124 1.53 13.97 4.30
CA PHE A 124 0.97 13.79 5.65
C PHE A 124 1.98 13.20 6.67
N ASP A 125 3.26 13.41 6.44
CA ASP A 125 4.35 12.96 7.27
C ASP A 125 5.03 14.12 8.04
N PRO A 126 5.86 13.83 9.07
CA PRO A 126 6.52 14.87 9.85
C PRO A 126 7.48 15.76 9.04
N ARG A 127 8.06 15.25 7.92
CA ARG A 127 8.94 16.05 7.07
C ARG A 127 8.16 17.08 6.28
N SER A 128 7.05 16.65 5.69
CA SER A 128 6.16 17.56 4.95
C SER A 128 5.56 18.63 5.86
N GLU A 129 5.25 18.29 7.11
CA GLU A 129 4.68 19.26 8.06
C GLU A 129 5.70 20.27 8.61
N GLY A 130 6.95 19.87 8.85
CA GLY A 130 7.87 20.68 9.63
C GLY A 130 9.15 21.12 8.93
N PHE A 131 9.53 20.48 7.83
CA PHE A 131 10.86 20.68 7.25
C PHE A 131 10.88 20.97 5.76
N ASN A 132 9.89 20.48 5.03
CA ASN A 132 9.84 20.69 3.58
C ASN A 132 9.05 21.95 3.23
N THR A 133 9.39 22.54 2.07
CA THR A 133 8.51 23.46 1.39
C THR A 133 7.52 22.64 0.56
N GLU A 134 6.24 22.72 0.90
CA GLU A 134 5.18 21.98 0.25
C GLU A 134 4.23 22.90 -0.49
N ASN A 135 3.64 22.39 -1.57
CA ASN A 135 2.56 23.07 -2.27
C ASN A 135 1.37 22.13 -2.43
N GLY A 136 0.22 22.70 -2.70
CA GLY A 136 -0.99 21.92 -2.93
C GLY A 136 -2.12 22.78 -3.47
N LEU A 137 -2.98 22.15 -4.23
CA LEU A 137 -4.21 22.73 -4.74
C LEU A 137 -5.39 22.00 -4.13
N ILE A 138 -6.31 22.77 -3.51
CA ILE A 138 -7.57 22.25 -3.02
C ILE A 138 -8.66 22.72 -3.98
N VAL A 139 -9.43 21.77 -4.51
CA VAL A 139 -10.46 22.02 -5.53
C VAL A 139 -11.81 21.61 -4.97
N TRP A 140 -12.74 22.56 -4.88
CA TRP A 140 -14.15 22.37 -4.51
C TRP A 140 -14.99 22.19 -5.77
N ASP A 141 -14.79 21.06 -6.45
CA ASP A 141 -15.55 20.71 -7.63
C ASP A 141 -15.82 19.20 -7.59
N GLU A 142 -17.08 18.82 -7.66
CA GLU A 142 -17.51 17.43 -7.54
C GLU A 142 -17.02 16.56 -8.72
N THR A 143 -17.01 17.10 -9.94
CA THR A 143 -16.55 16.37 -11.12
C THR A 143 -15.08 16.06 -11.02
N PHE A 144 -14.28 17.06 -10.64
CA PHE A 144 -12.86 16.89 -10.42
C PHE A 144 -12.58 15.93 -9.26
N ALA A 145 -13.26 16.09 -8.12
CA ALA A 145 -13.08 15.26 -6.93
C ALA A 145 -13.42 13.79 -7.23
N ARG A 146 -14.52 13.51 -7.93
CA ARG A 146 -14.88 12.15 -8.36
C ARG A 146 -13.87 11.55 -9.34
N THR A 147 -13.29 12.35 -10.23
CA THR A 147 -12.23 11.89 -11.12
C THR A 147 -11.00 11.43 -10.33
N VAL A 148 -10.55 12.24 -9.36
CA VAL A 148 -9.43 11.88 -8.48
C VAL A 148 -9.77 10.65 -7.63
N GLU A 149 -11.01 10.56 -7.11
CA GLU A 149 -11.47 9.39 -6.37
C GLU A 149 -11.43 8.11 -7.21
N GLN A 150 -11.86 8.16 -8.46
CA GLN A 150 -11.82 7.02 -9.37
C GLN A 150 -10.39 6.53 -9.60
N LEU A 151 -9.43 7.43 -9.74
CA LEU A 151 -8.00 7.07 -9.85
C LEU A 151 -7.52 6.36 -8.58
N ILE A 152 -7.82 6.90 -7.38
CA ILE A 152 -7.45 6.27 -6.12
C ILE A 152 -8.13 4.91 -5.97
N ARG A 153 -9.42 4.78 -6.35
CA ARG A 153 -10.14 3.50 -6.29
C ARG A 153 -9.54 2.47 -7.23
N ARG A 154 -9.08 2.89 -8.41
CA ARG A 154 -8.37 2.01 -9.34
C ARG A 154 -7.03 1.53 -8.77
N ASP A 155 -6.28 2.42 -8.10
CA ASP A 155 -5.02 2.04 -7.45
C ASP A 155 -5.21 0.94 -6.41
N ILE A 156 -6.34 0.93 -5.70
CA ILE A 156 -6.63 -0.04 -4.63
C ILE A 156 -7.37 -1.30 -5.10
N GLU A 157 -7.65 -1.45 -6.38
CA GLU A 157 -8.23 -2.68 -6.91
C GLU A 157 -7.30 -3.88 -6.69
N PRO A 158 -7.84 -5.10 -6.48
CA PRO A 158 -7.05 -6.28 -6.11
C PRO A 158 -5.92 -6.63 -7.08
N GLN A 159 -6.06 -6.32 -8.36
CA GLN A 159 -5.01 -6.53 -9.35
C GLN A 159 -3.85 -5.53 -9.22
N ASN A 160 -4.07 -4.37 -8.57
CA ASN A 160 -3.09 -3.29 -8.44
C ASN A 160 -2.53 -3.16 -7.02
N SER A 161 -3.28 -3.60 -6.01
CA SER A 161 -2.89 -3.48 -4.60
C SER A 161 -3.21 -4.71 -3.80
N TRP A 162 -2.45 -4.91 -2.75
CA TRP A 162 -2.76 -5.82 -1.66
C TRP A 162 -3.55 -5.10 -0.56
N VAL A 163 -4.31 -5.85 0.21
CA VAL A 163 -5.00 -5.35 1.40
C VAL A 163 -4.13 -5.56 2.63
N VAL A 164 -4.02 -4.56 3.49
CA VAL A 164 -3.39 -4.70 4.82
C VAL A 164 -4.48 -4.92 5.86
N ALA A 165 -4.37 -6.00 6.63
CA ALA A 165 -5.32 -6.30 7.69
C ALA A 165 -4.61 -6.85 8.93
N MET A 166 -5.33 -6.90 10.03
CA MET A 166 -4.87 -7.61 11.24
C MET A 166 -4.67 -9.08 10.92
N ARG A 167 -3.81 -9.76 11.67
CA ARG A 167 -3.69 -11.22 11.57
C ARG A 167 -4.92 -11.87 12.20
N PRO A 168 -5.43 -12.97 11.62
CA PRO A 168 -6.62 -13.63 12.14
C PRO A 168 -6.37 -14.16 13.54
N ASP A 169 -7.40 -14.10 14.38
CA ASP A 169 -7.43 -14.81 15.65
C ASP A 169 -7.58 -16.32 15.44
N ARG A 170 -7.65 -17.11 16.55
CA ARG A 170 -7.78 -18.57 16.45
C ARG A 170 -9.07 -19.03 15.78
N ALA A 171 -10.17 -18.31 15.99
CA ALA A 171 -11.46 -18.67 15.40
C ALA A 171 -11.49 -18.38 13.90
N GLU A 172 -10.94 -17.24 13.51
CA GLU A 172 -10.79 -16.83 12.11
C GLU A 172 -9.79 -17.72 11.35
N GLN A 173 -8.70 -18.16 12.00
CA GLN A 173 -7.72 -19.11 11.41
C GLN A 173 -8.36 -20.44 11.02
N ALA A 174 -9.32 -20.92 11.79
CA ALA A 174 -10.01 -22.19 11.51
C ALA A 174 -10.84 -22.16 10.21
N THR A 175 -11.18 -20.97 9.71
CA THR A 175 -11.98 -20.77 8.50
C THR A 175 -11.23 -20.04 7.38
N ALA A 176 -9.99 -19.65 7.64
CA ALA A 176 -9.14 -18.93 6.67
C ALA A 176 -8.74 -19.83 5.50
N ILE A 177 -8.62 -19.25 4.33
CA ILE A 177 -8.07 -19.94 3.16
C ILE A 177 -6.58 -20.21 3.37
N GLU A 178 -6.17 -21.44 3.05
CA GLU A 178 -4.75 -21.79 3.04
C GLU A 178 -4.01 -20.96 1.98
N THR A 179 -2.82 -20.50 2.37
CA THR A 179 -1.93 -19.81 1.44
C THR A 179 -1.46 -20.76 0.35
N PRO A 180 -1.57 -20.40 -0.94
CA PRO A 180 -1.10 -21.23 -2.03
C PRO A 180 0.39 -21.60 -1.87
N PRO A 181 0.80 -22.83 -2.28
CA PRO A 181 2.20 -23.24 -2.26
C PRO A 181 3.07 -22.24 -3.05
N GLY A 182 4.22 -21.89 -2.50
CA GLY A 182 5.17 -20.95 -3.12
C GLY A 182 5.08 -19.51 -2.62
N ASN A 183 4.01 -19.11 -1.96
CA ASN A 183 3.97 -17.87 -1.20
C ASN A 183 4.55 -18.14 0.19
N ASN A 184 5.80 -17.73 0.39
CA ASN A 184 6.47 -17.86 1.69
C ASN A 184 5.81 -16.96 2.73
N THR A 185 4.69 -17.42 3.30
CA THR A 185 4.18 -16.91 4.56
C THR A 185 5.01 -17.49 5.70
N GLU A 186 6.33 -17.30 5.64
CA GLU A 186 7.15 -17.61 6.79
C GLU A 186 6.59 -16.84 8.00
N PHE A 187 6.36 -17.58 9.06
CA PHE A 187 6.08 -17.07 10.39
C PHE A 187 7.20 -16.10 10.76
N LEU A 188 7.01 -14.85 10.42
CA LEU A 188 7.93 -13.81 10.86
C LEU A 188 7.73 -13.64 12.37
N PRO A 189 8.80 -13.46 13.13
CA PRO A 189 8.73 -13.30 14.56
C PRO A 189 7.72 -12.21 14.96
N TRP A 190 7.14 -12.33 16.14
CA TRP A 190 6.13 -11.43 16.72
C TRP A 190 6.46 -9.93 16.63
N PHE A 191 7.71 -9.55 16.52
CA PHE A 191 8.15 -8.15 16.39
C PHE A 191 7.87 -7.51 15.01
N TYR A 192 7.40 -8.26 14.02
CA TYR A 192 6.96 -7.71 12.73
C TYR A 192 5.52 -7.17 12.74
N GLY A 193 4.90 -7.10 13.92
CA GLY A 193 3.58 -6.50 14.13
C GLY A 193 2.41 -7.46 14.01
N SER A 194 1.24 -6.96 14.36
CA SER A 194 -0.03 -7.67 14.38
C SER A 194 -0.75 -7.68 13.01
N THR A 195 -0.18 -7.02 12.00
CA THR A 195 -0.75 -6.95 10.66
C THR A 195 -0.04 -7.88 9.67
N SER A 196 -0.72 -8.22 8.60
CA SER A 196 -0.17 -8.90 7.43
C SER A 196 -0.76 -8.30 6.16
N VAL A 197 -0.17 -8.67 5.03
CA VAL A 197 -0.64 -8.27 3.71
C VAL A 197 -1.40 -9.45 3.09
N TYR A 198 -2.51 -9.15 2.44
CA TYR A 198 -3.44 -10.14 1.94
C TYR A 198 -3.74 -9.92 0.46
N GLU A 199 -3.90 -11.02 -0.26
CA GLU A 199 -4.29 -11.04 -1.65
C GLU A 199 -5.64 -11.72 -1.83
N LEU A 200 -6.47 -11.19 -2.74
CA LEU A 200 -7.77 -11.77 -3.07
C LEU A 200 -7.56 -13.13 -3.75
N ALA A 201 -8.23 -14.16 -3.23
CA ALA A 201 -8.14 -15.49 -3.81
C ALA A 201 -8.85 -15.55 -5.18
N PRO A 202 -8.34 -16.35 -6.12
CA PRO A 202 -8.94 -16.49 -7.44
C PRO A 202 -10.43 -16.84 -7.38
N GLY A 203 -11.24 -16.12 -8.13
CA GLY A 203 -12.69 -16.33 -8.20
C GLY A 203 -13.50 -15.82 -7.01
N LYS A 204 -12.85 -15.20 -6.03
CA LYS A 204 -13.54 -14.57 -4.90
C LYS A 204 -13.86 -13.11 -5.19
N GLN A 205 -14.83 -12.57 -4.45
CA GLN A 205 -15.21 -11.16 -4.52
C GLN A 205 -14.52 -10.35 -3.44
N PRO A 206 -14.10 -9.11 -3.73
CA PRO A 206 -13.55 -8.21 -2.73
C PRO A 206 -14.55 -7.94 -1.61
N VAL A 207 -14.06 -8.05 -0.37
CA VAL A 207 -14.83 -7.70 0.84
C VAL A 207 -13.95 -6.85 1.74
N SER A 208 -14.58 -6.04 2.58
CA SER A 208 -13.86 -5.17 3.50
C SER A 208 -13.07 -5.94 4.55
N PRO A 209 -11.86 -5.50 4.91
CA PRO A 209 -11.17 -5.99 6.10
C PRO A 209 -12.07 -5.86 7.33
N GLY A 210 -12.07 -6.90 8.18
CA GLY A 210 -12.94 -6.97 9.36
C GLY A 210 -14.33 -7.54 9.09
N SER A 211 -14.71 -7.84 7.85
CA SER A 211 -15.91 -8.62 7.57
C SER A 211 -15.68 -10.10 7.91
N ALA A 212 -16.77 -10.83 8.26
CA ALA A 212 -16.71 -12.25 8.60
C ALA A 212 -16.15 -13.14 7.47
N ASP A 213 -16.25 -12.67 6.22
CA ASP A 213 -15.77 -13.40 5.05
C ASP A 213 -14.39 -12.98 4.58
N PHE A 214 -13.74 -12.04 5.26
CA PHE A 214 -12.45 -11.53 4.80
C PHE A 214 -11.42 -12.65 4.64
N TYR A 215 -11.16 -13.43 5.69
CA TYR A 215 -10.18 -14.51 5.65
C TYR A 215 -10.63 -15.75 4.86
N ARG A 216 -11.88 -15.76 4.38
CA ARG A 216 -12.40 -16.76 3.42
C ARG A 216 -12.22 -16.35 1.97
N ASN A 217 -11.98 -15.06 1.73
CA ASN A 217 -11.80 -14.50 0.40
C ASN A 217 -10.36 -14.08 0.12
N TYR A 218 -9.59 -13.83 1.18
CA TYR A 218 -8.21 -13.38 1.07
C TYR A 218 -7.26 -14.33 1.79
N TYR A 219 -6.10 -14.58 1.20
CA TYR A 219 -5.01 -15.34 1.83
C TYR A 219 -3.82 -14.42 2.12
N SER A 220 -3.07 -14.74 3.16
CA SER A 220 -1.88 -13.96 3.53
C SER A 220 -0.75 -14.19 2.52
N VAL A 221 -0.13 -13.10 2.07
CA VAL A 221 1.12 -13.11 1.27
C VAL A 221 2.33 -12.67 2.09
N GLY A 222 2.17 -12.61 3.42
CA GLY A 222 3.21 -12.23 4.35
C GLY A 222 3.24 -10.73 4.63
N SER A 223 4.28 -10.28 5.34
CA SER A 223 4.41 -8.85 5.69
C SER A 223 5.08 -8.03 4.58
N PHE A 224 5.84 -8.67 3.71
CA PHE A 224 6.66 -8.01 2.67
C PHE A 224 6.64 -8.82 1.37
N PRO A 225 5.49 -8.89 0.69
CA PRO A 225 5.39 -9.66 -0.56
C PRO A 225 6.27 -9.04 -1.66
N GLU A 226 6.81 -9.89 -2.52
CA GLU A 226 7.59 -9.52 -3.71
C GLU A 226 8.82 -8.63 -3.45
N VAL A 227 9.33 -8.61 -2.23
CA VAL A 227 10.55 -7.87 -1.89
C VAL A 227 11.78 -8.67 -2.32
N ILE A 228 12.61 -8.06 -3.16
CA ILE A 228 13.86 -8.64 -3.68
C ILE A 228 15.02 -8.38 -2.71
N ARG A 229 14.77 -8.55 -1.43
CA ARG A 229 15.79 -8.33 -0.41
C ARG A 229 15.98 -9.57 0.43
N THR A 230 17.23 -9.80 0.84
CA THR A 230 17.49 -10.87 1.78
C THR A 230 16.84 -10.56 3.12
N ARG A 231 16.47 -11.60 3.88
CA ARG A 231 15.95 -11.48 5.24
C ARG A 231 16.81 -10.59 6.14
N ARG A 232 18.14 -10.63 5.98
CA ARG A 232 19.08 -9.79 6.72
C ARG A 232 18.92 -8.31 6.37
N GLN A 233 18.75 -7.98 5.11
CA GLN A 233 18.54 -6.59 4.65
C GLN A 233 17.20 -6.04 5.15
N ILE A 234 16.14 -6.88 5.17
CA ILE A 234 14.84 -6.50 5.74
C ILE A 234 15.00 -6.26 7.25
N ASN A 235 15.67 -7.14 7.97
CA ASN A 235 15.85 -7.00 9.42
C ASN A 235 16.55 -5.68 9.80
N VAL A 236 17.56 -5.26 9.05
CA VAL A 236 18.26 -3.98 9.30
C VAL A 236 17.35 -2.76 9.16
N LEU A 237 16.31 -2.81 8.33
CA LEU A 237 15.35 -1.71 8.17
C LEU A 237 14.42 -1.55 9.38
N PHE A 238 14.23 -2.61 10.18
CA PHE A 238 13.24 -2.64 11.25
C PHE A 238 13.83 -2.72 12.65
N LEU A 239 15.15 -2.83 12.78
CA LEU A 239 15.88 -2.70 14.05
C LEU A 239 16.17 -1.23 14.34
#